data_de5a9a9d20f5311ec4c5b09e3c0f1620
#
_entry.id   de5a9a9d20f5311ec4c5b09e3c0f1620
#
_cell.length_a   1.000
_cell.length_b   1.000
_cell.length_c   1.000
_cell.angle_alpha   90.00
_cell.angle_beta   90.00
_cell.angle_gamma   90.00
#
_symmetry.space_group_name_H-M   'P 1'
#
loop_
_entity.id
_entity.type
_entity.pdbx_description
1 polymer ?
#
loop_
_entity_poly.entity_id
_entity_poly.type
_entity_poly.pdbx_seq_one_letter_code
_entity_poly.pdbx_strand_id
1 'polypeptide(L)'
;MFILNKIKIAIVGMGNCASSLIQGIHYYDGKNPEDAIGLMHWDIGGYAPSDIEVVAAFDVDARKVGKTIDEAIFAKPNCTTVFQKDIPKYDVKVSMGHVLDGVADHMSNYDDEYTFVVSDEEPVDVVSVLKESGAEILVNYLPVGSEEAARYYAQCALDAEIAYVNCMPVFIVSDDEWDDKFKAKGIPIVGDDIKAQIGATITHRTLASLFMDRGVKLDRTYQINTGGNTDFLNMLNRERLDSKKESKTEAVQSVLTERMDDRDIHIGPSDYVPWQNDNKLCFLRMEGRTFGDVPMNLELRLSVEDSPNSAGCVIDAVRCCKIGLERGIGGQLTSISSYTMKHPPLQYTDDEAYENVEKFISGELER
;
A
#
# COMPACT_ATOMS: atom_id res chain seq x y z
N MET A 1 4.93 23.83 23.96
CA MET A 1 4.42 22.65 23.25
C MET A 1 3.68 23.20 22.05
N PHE A 2 4.28 23.15 20.86
CA PHE A 2 3.58 23.53 19.63
C PHE A 2 2.55 22.44 19.37
N ILE A 3 1.28 22.81 19.27
CA ILE A 3 0.25 21.88 18.78
C ILE A 3 0.54 21.73 17.30
N LEU A 4 1.06 20.57 16.89
CA LEU A 4 1.16 20.23 15.48
C LEU A 4 -0.25 20.13 14.90
N ASN A 5 -0.42 20.62 13.68
CA ASN A 5 -1.70 20.47 12.97
C ASN A 5 -1.87 18.98 12.60
N LYS A 6 -3.10 18.47 12.63
CA LYS A 6 -3.43 17.13 12.14
C LYS A 6 -3.00 16.98 10.68
N ILE A 7 -2.62 15.77 10.30
CA ILE A 7 -2.34 15.40 8.91
C ILE A 7 -3.67 15.05 8.25
N LYS A 8 -4.18 15.92 7.40
CA LYS A 8 -5.46 15.72 6.74
C LYS A 8 -5.31 14.89 5.48
N ILE A 9 -5.89 13.71 5.47
CA ILE A 9 -5.84 12.81 4.32
C ILE A 9 -7.21 12.61 3.68
N ALA A 10 -7.19 12.44 2.37
CA ALA A 10 -8.28 11.86 1.62
C ALA A 10 -7.93 10.41 1.24
N ILE A 11 -8.93 9.53 1.13
CA ILE A 11 -8.74 8.13 0.75
C ILE A 11 -9.61 7.82 -0.46
N VAL A 12 -9.04 7.20 -1.49
CA VAL A 12 -9.80 6.59 -2.57
C VAL A 12 -9.72 5.06 -2.46
N GLY A 13 -10.89 4.42 -2.39
CA GLY A 13 -11.04 2.99 -2.11
C GLY A 13 -11.18 2.70 -0.61
N MET A 14 -12.42 2.65 -0.12
CA MET A 14 -12.75 2.37 1.29
C MET A 14 -12.84 0.86 1.56
N GLY A 15 -11.85 0.11 1.04
CA GLY A 15 -11.71 -1.33 1.20
C GLY A 15 -11.06 -1.76 2.52
N ASN A 16 -10.57 -3.00 2.56
CA ASN A 16 -9.91 -3.59 3.74
C ASN A 16 -8.70 -2.78 4.21
N CYS A 17 -7.87 -2.28 3.28
CA CYS A 17 -6.69 -1.48 3.62
C CYS A 17 -7.07 -0.15 4.29
N ALA A 18 -8.08 0.55 3.77
CA ALA A 18 -8.61 1.77 4.37
C ALA A 18 -9.21 1.49 5.76
N SER A 19 -9.98 0.40 5.89
CA SER A 19 -10.52 -0.05 7.18
C SER A 19 -9.40 -0.26 8.20
N SER A 20 -8.34 -0.97 7.83
CA SER A 20 -7.22 -1.26 8.73
C SER A 20 -6.43 0.00 9.09
N LEU A 21 -6.21 0.92 8.14
CA LEU A 21 -5.54 2.19 8.42
C LEU A 21 -6.34 3.03 9.42
N ILE A 22 -7.64 3.18 9.21
CA ILE A 22 -8.51 3.99 10.08
C ILE A 22 -8.64 3.34 11.47
N GLN A 23 -8.79 2.03 11.54
CA GLN A 23 -8.74 1.32 12.82
C GLN A 23 -7.40 1.56 13.53
N GLY A 24 -6.27 1.52 12.81
CA GLY A 24 -4.93 1.77 13.36
C GLY A 24 -4.77 3.18 13.93
N ILE A 25 -5.23 4.20 13.22
CA ILE A 25 -5.21 5.60 13.69
C ILE A 25 -5.85 5.69 15.10
N HIS A 26 -7.01 5.09 15.28
CA HIS A 26 -7.73 5.13 16.55
C HIS A 26 -7.21 4.12 17.58
N TYR A 27 -6.63 2.99 17.15
CA TYR A 27 -6.04 1.99 18.03
C TYR A 27 -4.83 2.53 18.80
N TYR A 28 -4.04 3.41 18.16
CA TYR A 28 -2.85 4.01 18.77
C TYR A 28 -3.15 5.31 19.52
N ASP A 29 -4.38 5.85 19.43
CA ASP A 29 -4.75 7.05 20.17
C ASP A 29 -4.70 6.81 21.69
N GLY A 30 -4.03 7.72 22.40
CA GLY A 30 -3.86 7.64 23.86
C GLY A 30 -2.93 6.53 24.36
N LYS A 31 -2.24 5.78 23.48
CA LYS A 31 -1.21 4.80 23.88
C LYS A 31 0.13 5.48 24.17
N ASN A 32 0.94 4.82 24.97
CA ASN A 32 2.34 5.18 25.14
C ASN A 32 3.22 4.43 24.13
N PRO A 33 4.39 4.96 23.76
CA PRO A 33 5.32 4.28 22.84
C PRO A 33 5.68 2.85 23.26
N GLU A 34 5.81 2.62 24.57
CA GLU A 34 6.19 1.33 25.17
C GLU A 34 5.10 0.26 25.00
N ASP A 35 3.83 0.68 24.84
CA ASP A 35 2.67 -0.19 24.67
C ASP A 35 2.25 -0.33 23.19
N ALA A 36 2.91 0.40 22.28
CA ALA A 36 2.54 0.48 20.89
C ALA A 36 3.21 -0.62 20.06
N ILE A 37 2.62 -1.80 20.04
CA ILE A 37 3.08 -2.92 19.23
C ILE A 37 2.61 -2.74 17.79
N GLY A 38 3.48 -3.05 16.82
CA GLY A 38 3.13 -3.13 15.39
C GLY A 38 3.31 -1.83 14.61
N LEU A 39 4.02 -0.84 15.15
CA LEU A 39 4.49 0.33 14.41
C LEU A 39 5.98 0.19 14.10
N MET A 40 6.38 0.60 12.89
CA MET A 40 7.80 0.71 12.54
C MET A 40 8.42 1.95 13.22
N HIS A 41 7.68 3.06 13.24
CA HIS A 41 8.03 4.28 13.97
C HIS A 41 6.84 4.77 14.80
N TRP A 42 7.10 5.08 16.07
CA TRP A 42 6.08 5.71 16.91
C TRP A 42 5.86 7.17 16.55
N ASP A 43 6.93 7.90 16.42
CA ASP A 43 6.95 9.33 16.09
C ASP A 43 7.71 9.55 14.78
N ILE A 44 7.17 10.34 13.89
CA ILE A 44 7.82 10.78 12.67
C ILE A 44 7.71 12.30 12.59
N GLY A 45 8.79 12.99 12.91
CA GLY A 45 8.84 14.46 12.86
C GLY A 45 7.88 15.15 13.84
N GLY A 46 7.54 14.48 14.95
CA GLY A 46 6.58 14.96 15.95
C GLY A 46 5.15 14.44 15.74
N TYR A 47 4.89 13.73 14.63
CA TYR A 47 3.57 13.18 14.33
C TYR A 47 3.42 11.75 14.84
N ALA A 48 2.46 11.53 15.74
CA ALA A 48 1.98 10.20 16.14
C ALA A 48 0.97 9.65 15.12
N PRO A 49 0.68 8.32 15.12
CA PRO A 49 -0.37 7.74 14.27
C PRO A 49 -1.73 8.43 14.38
N SER A 50 -2.13 8.80 15.60
CA SER A 50 -3.40 9.47 15.89
C SER A 50 -3.46 10.94 15.42
N ASP A 51 -2.37 11.49 14.88
CA ASP A 51 -2.39 12.82 14.26
C ASP A 51 -2.88 12.81 12.81
N ILE A 52 -3.13 11.64 12.25
CA ILE A 52 -3.77 11.49 10.94
C ILE A 52 -5.28 11.64 11.09
N GLU A 53 -5.88 12.47 10.23
CA GLU A 53 -7.32 12.74 10.18
C GLU A 53 -7.84 12.49 8.77
N VAL A 54 -8.88 11.66 8.62
CA VAL A 54 -9.52 11.42 7.33
C VAL A 54 -10.60 12.46 7.10
N VAL A 55 -10.42 13.34 6.11
CA VAL A 55 -11.30 14.48 5.83
C VAL A 55 -12.11 14.33 4.54
N ALA A 56 -11.79 13.37 3.69
CA ALA A 56 -12.56 13.00 2.51
C ALA A 56 -12.37 11.51 2.19
N ALA A 57 -13.35 10.89 1.60
CA ALA A 57 -13.29 9.50 1.17
C ALA A 57 -14.12 9.29 -0.10
N PHE A 58 -13.59 8.44 -1.00
CA PHE A 58 -14.24 8.09 -2.26
C PHE A 58 -14.32 6.56 -2.40
N ASP A 59 -15.46 6.05 -2.80
CA ASP A 59 -15.66 4.65 -3.15
C ASP A 59 -16.74 4.56 -4.22
N VAL A 60 -16.92 3.39 -4.81
CA VAL A 60 -17.96 3.14 -5.82
C VAL A 60 -19.03 2.17 -5.33
N ASP A 61 -18.82 1.55 -4.16
CA ASP A 61 -19.73 0.52 -3.63
C ASP A 61 -20.97 1.15 -2.98
N ALA A 62 -22.17 0.76 -3.44
CA ALA A 62 -23.46 1.24 -2.95
C ALA A 62 -23.68 1.02 -1.45
N ARG A 63 -22.94 0.10 -0.83
CA ARG A 63 -23.00 -0.18 0.61
C ARG A 63 -22.17 0.78 1.44
N LYS A 64 -21.34 1.61 0.79
CA LYS A 64 -20.41 2.56 1.40
C LYS A 64 -20.72 4.01 1.02
N VAL A 65 -21.01 4.27 -0.26
CA VAL A 65 -21.38 5.59 -0.75
C VAL A 65 -22.53 6.17 0.08
N GLY A 66 -22.41 7.43 0.49
CA GLY A 66 -23.36 8.15 1.36
C GLY A 66 -23.29 7.82 2.85
N LYS A 67 -22.58 6.75 3.26
CA LYS A 67 -22.34 6.42 4.68
C LYS A 67 -21.19 7.23 5.25
N THR A 68 -21.19 7.40 6.57
CA THR A 68 -20.05 7.96 7.29
C THR A 68 -18.86 7.01 7.29
N ILE A 69 -17.65 7.53 7.45
CA ILE A 69 -16.40 6.74 7.41
C ILE A 69 -16.44 5.60 8.44
N ASP A 70 -16.88 5.88 9.67
CA ASP A 70 -16.98 4.90 10.75
C ASP A 70 -17.96 3.75 10.45
N GLU A 71 -18.94 3.96 9.60
CA GLU A 71 -19.86 2.92 9.11
C GLU A 71 -19.30 2.20 7.87
N ALA A 72 -18.71 2.94 6.93
CA ALA A 72 -18.25 2.44 5.64
C ALA A 72 -17.08 1.45 5.76
N ILE A 73 -16.18 1.67 6.71
CA ILE A 73 -15.00 0.78 6.91
C ILE A 73 -15.38 -0.65 7.35
N PHE A 74 -16.57 -0.84 7.90
CA PHE A 74 -17.09 -2.15 8.31
C PHE A 74 -18.14 -2.70 7.35
N ALA A 75 -18.51 -1.95 6.31
CA ALA A 75 -19.48 -2.40 5.32
C ALA A 75 -18.86 -3.46 4.38
N LYS A 76 -19.67 -4.41 3.92
CA LYS A 76 -19.27 -5.37 2.89
C LYS A 76 -18.78 -4.65 1.62
N PRO A 77 -17.87 -5.24 0.86
CA PRO A 77 -17.28 -6.57 1.03
C PRO A 77 -16.08 -6.62 2.00
N ASN A 78 -15.85 -5.57 2.81
CA ASN A 78 -14.75 -5.57 3.77
C ASN A 78 -14.85 -6.77 4.72
N CYS A 79 -13.72 -7.46 4.88
CA CYS A 79 -13.61 -8.69 5.67
C CYS A 79 -12.31 -8.73 6.51
N THR A 80 -11.58 -7.61 6.60
CA THR A 80 -10.38 -7.51 7.44
C THR A 80 -10.73 -7.66 8.92
N THR A 81 -9.78 -8.15 9.70
CA THR A 81 -9.95 -8.29 11.15
C THR A 81 -10.29 -6.95 11.79
N VAL A 82 -11.32 -6.99 12.66
CA VAL A 82 -11.71 -5.83 13.47
C VAL A 82 -10.92 -5.86 14.77
N PHE A 83 -9.83 -5.09 14.83
CA PHE A 83 -8.97 -4.95 16.02
C PHE A 83 -9.24 -3.66 16.81
N GLN A 84 -9.93 -2.69 16.20
CA GLN A 84 -10.44 -1.48 16.86
C GLN A 84 -11.91 -1.28 16.46
N LYS A 85 -12.80 -1.65 17.36
CA LYS A 85 -14.24 -1.62 17.11
C LYS A 85 -14.85 -0.24 17.36
N ASP A 86 -14.35 0.44 18.40
CA ASP A 86 -14.89 1.72 18.86
C ASP A 86 -14.22 2.85 18.06
N ILE A 87 -14.77 3.15 16.90
CA ILE A 87 -14.36 4.26 16.05
C ILE A 87 -15.23 5.48 16.39
N PRO A 88 -14.65 6.64 16.66
CA PRO A 88 -15.42 7.87 16.81
C PRO A 88 -16.31 8.16 15.59
N LYS A 89 -17.44 8.79 15.80
CA LYS A 89 -18.31 9.19 14.69
C LYS A 89 -17.61 10.24 13.82
N TYR A 90 -17.67 9.99 12.53
CA TYR A 90 -17.21 10.93 11.50
C TYR A 90 -18.41 11.71 10.94
N ASP A 91 -18.23 13.01 10.72
CA ASP A 91 -19.17 13.82 9.95
C ASP A 91 -18.95 13.66 8.44
N VAL A 92 -17.79 13.11 8.04
CA VAL A 92 -17.40 12.88 6.66
C VAL A 92 -18.12 11.66 6.10
N LYS A 93 -18.80 11.82 4.97
CA LYS A 93 -19.43 10.74 4.21
C LYS A 93 -18.57 10.33 3.03
N VAL A 94 -18.65 9.06 2.68
CA VAL A 94 -18.02 8.52 1.48
C VAL A 94 -18.75 9.07 0.25
N SER A 95 -18.03 9.74 -0.62
CA SER A 95 -18.54 10.27 -1.89
C SER A 95 -18.42 9.24 -3.00
N MET A 96 -19.35 9.29 -3.97
CA MET A 96 -19.28 8.46 -5.17
C MET A 96 -18.07 8.87 -6.01
N GLY A 97 -17.13 7.95 -6.21
CA GLY A 97 -15.97 8.10 -7.06
C GLY A 97 -16.24 7.72 -8.52
N HIS A 98 -15.27 7.98 -9.39
CA HIS A 98 -15.32 7.51 -10.78
C HIS A 98 -14.94 6.02 -10.85
N VAL A 99 -15.79 5.21 -11.48
CA VAL A 99 -15.56 3.75 -11.60
C VAL A 99 -14.41 3.44 -12.55
N LEU A 100 -14.41 4.05 -13.75
CA LEU A 100 -13.42 3.81 -14.80
C LEU A 100 -13.14 2.30 -14.98
N ASP A 101 -11.87 1.90 -14.89
CA ASP A 101 -11.44 0.50 -14.90
C ASP A 101 -11.33 -0.13 -13.50
N GLY A 102 -11.89 0.51 -12.46
CA GLY A 102 -11.78 0.08 -11.06
C GLY A 102 -12.51 -1.22 -10.71
N VAL A 103 -13.46 -1.66 -11.52
CA VAL A 103 -14.23 -2.90 -11.31
C VAL A 103 -14.03 -3.84 -12.49
N ALA A 104 -13.55 -5.05 -12.23
CA ALA A 104 -13.32 -6.05 -13.27
C ALA A 104 -14.63 -6.78 -13.65
N ASP A 105 -14.85 -7.01 -14.93
CA ASP A 105 -16.10 -7.60 -15.48
C ASP A 105 -16.47 -8.95 -14.84
N HIS A 106 -15.48 -9.79 -14.57
CA HIS A 106 -15.69 -11.12 -13.99
C HIS A 106 -16.26 -11.08 -12.57
N MET A 107 -16.16 -9.95 -11.86
CA MET A 107 -16.72 -9.76 -10.52
C MET A 107 -18.24 -9.97 -10.50
N SER A 108 -18.92 -9.65 -11.59
CA SER A 108 -20.38 -9.86 -11.75
C SER A 108 -20.82 -11.33 -11.72
N ASN A 109 -19.88 -12.29 -11.79
CA ASN A 109 -20.17 -13.72 -11.72
C ASN A 109 -20.17 -14.28 -10.27
N TYR A 110 -19.92 -13.43 -9.28
CA TYR A 110 -19.82 -13.80 -7.87
C TYR A 110 -20.90 -13.11 -7.04
N ASP A 111 -21.21 -13.70 -5.88
CA ASP A 111 -22.20 -13.14 -4.97
C ASP A 111 -21.79 -11.75 -4.47
N ASP A 112 -22.76 -10.86 -4.31
CA ASP A 112 -22.57 -9.48 -3.83
C ASP A 112 -21.79 -9.39 -2.51
N GLU A 113 -21.83 -10.44 -1.70
CA GLU A 113 -21.10 -10.50 -0.44
C GLU A 113 -19.57 -10.39 -0.63
N TYR A 114 -19.06 -10.85 -1.77
CA TYR A 114 -17.62 -10.94 -2.08
C TYR A 114 -17.13 -9.90 -3.10
N THR A 115 -18.07 -9.26 -3.81
CA THR A 115 -17.78 -8.35 -4.92
C THR A 115 -18.13 -6.90 -4.61
N PHE A 116 -17.77 -6.00 -5.51
CA PHE A 116 -18.25 -4.62 -5.50
C PHE A 116 -19.67 -4.55 -6.09
N VAL A 117 -20.54 -3.81 -5.41
CA VAL A 117 -21.87 -3.46 -5.89
C VAL A 117 -21.85 -1.98 -6.24
N VAL A 118 -21.67 -1.66 -7.52
CA VAL A 118 -21.54 -0.27 -7.96
C VAL A 118 -22.80 0.53 -7.66
N SER A 119 -22.64 1.71 -7.05
CA SER A 119 -23.72 2.63 -6.76
C SER A 119 -24.29 3.26 -8.03
N ASP A 120 -25.60 3.57 -8.02
CA ASP A 120 -26.28 4.33 -9.08
C ASP A 120 -26.11 5.84 -8.92
N GLU A 121 -25.38 6.31 -7.89
CA GLU A 121 -25.12 7.74 -7.69
C GLU A 121 -24.15 8.26 -8.76
N GLU A 122 -24.32 9.53 -9.13
CA GLU A 122 -23.39 10.19 -10.05
C GLU A 122 -22.05 10.49 -9.35
N PRO A 123 -20.91 10.29 -10.01
CA PRO A 123 -19.61 10.63 -9.45
C PRO A 123 -19.48 12.12 -9.15
N VAL A 124 -18.85 12.44 -8.02
CA VAL A 124 -18.60 13.83 -7.62
C VAL A 124 -17.40 14.43 -8.39
N ASP A 125 -17.30 15.77 -8.40
CA ASP A 125 -16.07 16.45 -8.78
C ASP A 125 -15.01 16.24 -7.69
N VAL A 126 -14.12 15.28 -7.92
CA VAL A 126 -13.08 14.87 -6.97
C VAL A 126 -12.17 16.03 -6.59
N VAL A 127 -11.77 16.88 -7.56
CA VAL A 127 -10.87 18.02 -7.31
C VAL A 127 -11.53 19.03 -6.36
N SER A 128 -12.81 19.32 -6.57
CA SER A 128 -13.56 20.22 -5.71
C SER A 128 -13.67 19.66 -4.29
N VAL A 129 -14.01 18.37 -4.13
CA VAL A 129 -14.10 17.74 -2.81
C VAL A 129 -12.76 17.75 -2.09
N LEU A 130 -11.64 17.45 -2.79
CA LEU A 130 -10.30 17.49 -2.20
C LEU A 130 -9.95 18.89 -1.69
N LYS A 131 -10.24 19.94 -2.45
CA LYS A 131 -9.98 21.33 -2.06
C LYS A 131 -10.88 21.79 -0.89
N GLU A 132 -12.17 21.49 -0.94
CA GLU A 132 -13.14 21.90 0.08
C GLU A 132 -12.92 21.18 1.42
N SER A 133 -12.49 19.92 1.40
CA SER A 133 -12.15 19.15 2.61
C SER A 133 -10.88 19.63 3.30
N GLY A 134 -10.03 20.35 2.57
CA GLY A 134 -8.71 20.75 3.04
C GLY A 134 -7.74 19.57 3.20
N ALA A 135 -7.95 18.49 2.44
CA ALA A 135 -7.01 17.36 2.40
C ALA A 135 -5.62 17.82 1.95
N GLU A 136 -4.58 17.28 2.55
CA GLU A 136 -3.18 17.56 2.23
C GLU A 136 -2.54 16.43 1.43
N ILE A 137 -3.07 15.20 1.59
CA ILE A 137 -2.54 13.98 0.98
C ILE A 137 -3.71 13.12 0.50
N LEU A 138 -3.65 12.62 -0.72
CA LEU A 138 -4.56 11.59 -1.23
C LEU A 138 -3.88 10.22 -1.17
N VAL A 139 -4.49 9.28 -0.45
CA VAL A 139 -4.04 7.87 -0.37
C VAL A 139 -4.85 7.03 -1.34
N ASN A 140 -4.15 6.35 -2.26
CA ASN A 140 -4.78 5.49 -3.27
C ASN A 140 -4.78 4.02 -2.83
N TYR A 141 -5.97 3.47 -2.62
CA TYR A 141 -6.27 2.07 -2.28
C TYR A 141 -7.22 1.40 -3.30
N LEU A 142 -7.19 1.84 -4.54
CA LEU A 142 -7.98 1.23 -5.61
C LEU A 142 -7.64 -0.26 -5.80
N PRO A 143 -8.51 -1.07 -6.40
CA PRO A 143 -8.21 -2.47 -6.71
C PRO A 143 -7.07 -2.62 -7.72
N VAL A 144 -6.36 -3.74 -7.65
CA VAL A 144 -5.30 -4.09 -8.62
C VAL A 144 -5.83 -4.07 -10.06
N GLY A 145 -5.04 -3.50 -10.98
CA GLY A 145 -5.40 -3.35 -12.39
C GLY A 145 -6.29 -2.16 -12.71
N SER A 146 -6.49 -1.25 -11.74
CA SER A 146 -7.18 0.03 -11.94
C SER A 146 -6.19 1.09 -12.45
N GLU A 147 -5.65 0.86 -13.66
CA GLU A 147 -4.60 1.69 -14.27
C GLU A 147 -5.12 3.10 -14.62
N GLU A 148 -6.27 3.14 -15.28
CA GLU A 148 -6.92 4.39 -15.69
C GLU A 148 -7.39 5.18 -14.46
N ALA A 149 -8.07 4.51 -13.52
CA ALA A 149 -8.55 5.14 -12.31
C ALA A 149 -7.42 5.68 -11.42
N ALA A 150 -6.31 4.92 -11.25
CA ALA A 150 -5.17 5.39 -10.46
C ALA A 150 -4.54 6.66 -11.06
N ARG A 151 -4.37 6.72 -12.38
CA ARG A 151 -3.87 7.94 -13.06
C ARG A 151 -4.84 9.10 -12.98
N TYR A 152 -6.15 8.83 -13.08
CA TYR A 152 -7.17 9.86 -12.89
C TYR A 152 -7.07 10.50 -11.50
N TYR A 153 -7.00 9.68 -10.43
CA TYR A 153 -6.90 10.22 -9.07
C TYR A 153 -5.55 10.88 -8.79
N ALA A 154 -4.46 10.43 -9.39
CA ALA A 154 -3.17 11.12 -9.35
C ALA A 154 -3.26 12.51 -10.00
N GLN A 155 -3.96 12.63 -11.13
CA GLN A 155 -4.21 13.92 -11.77
C GLN A 155 -5.11 14.81 -10.91
N CYS A 156 -6.14 14.25 -10.26
CA CYS A 156 -6.97 15.00 -9.32
C CYS A 156 -6.16 15.55 -8.13
N ALA A 157 -5.23 14.76 -7.58
CA ALA A 157 -4.32 15.21 -6.53
C ALA A 157 -3.42 16.36 -7.00
N LEU A 158 -2.86 16.24 -8.20
CA LEU A 158 -2.04 17.28 -8.82
C LEU A 158 -2.84 18.58 -9.05
N ASP A 159 -4.09 18.50 -9.55
CA ASP A 159 -4.97 19.63 -9.82
C ASP A 159 -5.52 20.27 -8.52
N ALA A 160 -5.66 19.48 -7.48
CA ALA A 160 -6.00 19.95 -6.13
C ALA A 160 -4.78 20.52 -5.38
N GLU A 161 -3.56 20.33 -5.91
CA GLU A 161 -2.28 20.73 -5.30
C GLU A 161 -2.04 20.06 -3.94
N ILE A 162 -2.34 18.77 -3.85
CA ILE A 162 -2.10 17.93 -2.67
C ILE A 162 -1.16 16.76 -2.99
N ALA A 163 -0.49 16.25 -1.97
CA ALA A 163 0.42 15.12 -2.09
C ALA A 163 -0.32 13.81 -2.44
N TYR A 164 0.42 12.84 -2.98
CA TYR A 164 -0.16 11.57 -3.41
C TYR A 164 0.65 10.38 -2.88
N VAL A 165 -0.04 9.45 -2.22
CA VAL A 165 0.53 8.18 -1.76
C VAL A 165 -0.10 7.05 -2.55
N ASN A 166 0.66 6.43 -3.47
CA ASN A 166 0.19 5.36 -4.34
C ASN A 166 0.48 3.99 -3.76
N CYS A 167 -0.52 3.38 -3.12
CA CYS A 167 -0.40 2.03 -2.57
C CYS A 167 -0.61 0.92 -3.61
N MET A 168 -0.88 1.28 -4.87
CA MET A 168 -1.23 0.35 -5.94
C MET A 168 -0.06 0.08 -6.89
N PRO A 169 -0.04 -1.09 -7.54
CA PRO A 169 0.99 -1.42 -8.53
C PRO A 169 0.70 -0.77 -9.91
N VAL A 170 0.44 0.52 -9.90
CA VAL A 170 0.35 1.37 -11.08
C VAL A 170 1.52 2.33 -11.02
N PHE A 171 2.38 2.30 -12.04
CA PHE A 171 3.62 3.07 -12.04
C PHE A 171 3.33 4.56 -12.29
N ILE A 172 3.30 5.32 -11.21
CA ILE A 172 3.06 6.75 -11.18
C ILE A 172 4.25 7.43 -10.50
N VAL A 173 4.60 7.00 -9.28
CA VAL A 173 5.70 7.62 -8.54
C VAL A 173 7.05 7.22 -9.13
N SER A 174 7.18 6.03 -9.70
CA SER A 174 8.38 5.56 -10.40
C SER A 174 8.49 6.06 -11.86
N ASP A 175 7.54 6.84 -12.34
CA ASP A 175 7.53 7.42 -13.69
C ASP A 175 8.01 8.86 -13.66
N ASP A 176 9.03 9.18 -14.47
CA ASP A 176 9.69 10.49 -14.50
C ASP A 176 8.76 11.63 -14.94
N GLU A 177 7.79 11.34 -15.82
CA GLU A 177 6.84 12.38 -16.29
C GLU A 177 5.92 12.83 -15.14
N TRP A 178 5.46 11.89 -14.32
CA TRP A 178 4.67 12.22 -13.13
C TRP A 178 5.53 12.93 -12.07
N ASP A 179 6.76 12.46 -11.85
CA ASP A 179 7.69 13.11 -10.93
C ASP A 179 7.92 14.59 -11.30
N ASP A 180 8.19 14.86 -12.57
CA ASP A 180 8.38 16.24 -13.06
C ASP A 180 7.14 17.12 -12.83
N LYS A 181 5.92 16.59 -13.05
CA LYS A 181 4.67 17.33 -12.81
C LYS A 181 4.52 17.70 -11.32
N PHE A 182 4.75 16.76 -10.40
CA PHE A 182 4.64 17.01 -8.97
C PHE A 182 5.78 17.88 -8.45
N LYS A 183 7.00 17.72 -8.96
CA LYS A 183 8.14 18.62 -8.68
C LYS A 183 7.83 20.06 -9.07
N ALA A 184 7.27 20.28 -10.25
CA ALA A 184 6.92 21.62 -10.72
C ALA A 184 5.90 22.33 -9.81
N LYS A 185 5.10 21.60 -9.07
CA LYS A 185 4.14 22.10 -8.08
C LYS A 185 4.72 22.19 -6.66
N GLY A 186 5.91 21.63 -6.41
CA GLY A 186 6.48 21.54 -5.06
C GLY A 186 5.73 20.58 -4.14
N ILE A 187 5.13 19.51 -4.69
CA ILE A 187 4.26 18.57 -3.98
C ILE A 187 4.93 17.19 -3.95
N PRO A 188 5.10 16.55 -2.77
CA PRO A 188 5.70 15.22 -2.67
C PRO A 188 4.78 14.10 -3.13
N ILE A 189 5.39 13.03 -3.63
CA ILE A 189 4.72 11.77 -3.96
C ILE A 189 5.49 10.56 -3.40
N VAL A 190 4.74 9.54 -2.96
CA VAL A 190 5.26 8.29 -2.39
C VAL A 190 4.57 7.09 -3.07
N GLY A 191 5.31 6.13 -3.60
CA GLY A 191 4.79 4.94 -4.30
C GLY A 191 5.93 4.09 -4.88
N ASP A 192 5.68 3.04 -5.59
CA ASP A 192 4.39 2.43 -5.97
C ASP A 192 4.30 1.02 -5.36
N ASP A 193 3.08 0.49 -5.21
CA ASP A 193 2.78 -0.85 -4.67
C ASP A 193 3.25 -1.07 -3.21
N ILE A 194 2.39 -0.75 -2.26
CA ILE A 194 2.69 -0.83 -0.82
C ILE A 194 3.20 -2.21 -0.38
N LYS A 195 4.26 -2.24 0.42
CA LYS A 195 4.71 -3.42 1.15
C LYS A 195 3.79 -3.72 2.33
N ALA A 196 3.98 -4.90 2.92
CA ALA A 196 3.52 -5.22 4.27
C ALA A 196 4.73 -5.20 5.22
N GLN A 197 4.52 -5.01 6.51
CA GLN A 197 5.60 -5.02 7.51
C GLN A 197 6.35 -6.36 7.48
N ILE A 198 5.63 -7.48 7.63
CA ILE A 198 6.14 -8.83 7.38
C ILE A 198 5.18 -9.53 6.42
N GLY A 199 5.51 -9.48 5.14
CA GLY A 199 4.72 -10.09 4.08
C GLY A 199 5.55 -10.96 3.16
N ALA A 200 4.91 -11.55 2.18
CA ALA A 200 5.54 -12.49 1.26
C ALA A 200 6.76 -11.88 0.53
N THR A 201 6.65 -10.64 0.06
CA THR A 201 7.72 -9.98 -0.69
C THR A 201 8.92 -9.66 0.19
N ILE A 202 8.70 -9.02 1.37
CA ILE A 202 9.80 -8.65 2.26
C ILE A 202 10.52 -9.91 2.80
N THR A 203 9.76 -10.96 3.14
CA THR A 203 10.32 -12.24 3.58
C THR A 203 11.17 -12.88 2.49
N HIS A 204 10.67 -12.90 1.24
CA HIS A 204 11.39 -13.47 0.10
C HIS A 204 12.68 -12.71 -0.19
N ARG A 205 12.64 -11.37 -0.20
CA ARG A 205 13.82 -10.50 -0.38
C ARG A 205 14.88 -10.77 0.70
N THR A 206 14.48 -10.77 1.97
CA THR A 206 15.39 -11.01 3.11
C THR A 206 16.05 -12.38 3.01
N LEU A 207 15.31 -13.42 2.66
CA LEU A 207 15.87 -14.76 2.46
C LEU A 207 16.78 -14.83 1.23
N ALA A 208 16.45 -14.14 0.14
CA ALA A 208 17.31 -14.05 -1.04
C ALA A 208 18.63 -13.34 -0.70
N SER A 209 18.59 -12.21 0.03
CA SER A 209 19.80 -11.55 0.54
C SER A 209 20.61 -12.49 1.43
N LEU A 210 19.98 -13.24 2.34
CA LEU A 210 20.66 -14.21 3.18
C LEU A 210 21.42 -15.27 2.37
N PHE A 211 20.85 -15.76 1.26
CA PHE A 211 21.55 -16.68 0.36
C PHE A 211 22.83 -16.04 -0.19
N MET A 212 22.74 -14.78 -0.67
CA MET A 212 23.88 -14.04 -1.21
C MET A 212 24.94 -13.80 -0.13
N ASP A 213 24.58 -13.31 1.03
CA ASP A 213 25.47 -12.99 2.15
C ASP A 213 26.20 -14.22 2.70
N ARG A 214 25.61 -15.40 2.53
CA ARG A 214 26.18 -16.67 2.98
C ARG A 214 26.88 -17.44 1.87
N GLY A 215 27.02 -16.85 0.66
CA GLY A 215 27.68 -17.49 -0.49
C GLY A 215 26.91 -18.71 -1.04
N VAL A 216 25.62 -18.78 -0.80
CA VAL A 216 24.75 -19.82 -1.35
C VAL A 216 24.22 -19.35 -2.70
N LYS A 217 24.39 -20.15 -3.75
CA LYS A 217 23.81 -19.84 -5.04
C LYS A 217 22.33 -20.15 -5.02
N LEU A 218 21.49 -19.17 -5.32
CA LEU A 218 20.06 -19.38 -5.55
C LEU A 218 19.88 -19.80 -7.02
N ASP A 219 19.38 -21.00 -7.24
CA ASP A 219 19.15 -21.56 -8.58
C ASP A 219 17.72 -21.36 -9.05
N ARG A 220 16.73 -21.57 -8.15
CA ARG A 220 15.30 -21.43 -8.45
C ARG A 220 14.52 -20.97 -7.24
N THR A 221 13.46 -20.23 -7.49
CA THR A 221 12.53 -19.87 -6.43
C THR A 221 11.11 -19.68 -6.93
N TYR A 222 10.13 -19.99 -6.07
CA TYR A 222 8.75 -19.57 -6.30
C TYR A 222 8.11 -19.03 -5.04
N GLN A 223 7.13 -18.13 -5.25
CA GLN A 223 6.24 -17.63 -4.24
C GLN A 223 4.80 -17.74 -4.74
N ILE A 224 3.98 -18.50 -4.05
CA ILE A 224 2.55 -18.69 -4.35
C ILE A 224 1.76 -18.15 -3.18
N ASN A 225 0.74 -17.34 -3.46
CA ASN A 225 -0.08 -16.72 -2.43
C ASN A 225 -1.55 -17.12 -2.61
N THR A 226 -2.29 -17.26 -1.52
CA THR A 226 -3.74 -17.41 -1.51
C THR A 226 -4.35 -16.48 -0.48
N GLY A 227 -5.55 -16.00 -0.74
CA GLY A 227 -6.33 -15.14 0.16
C GLY A 227 -7.79 -15.14 -0.21
N GLY A 228 -8.63 -14.51 0.61
CA GLY A 228 -10.07 -14.56 0.44
C GLY A 228 -10.76 -13.19 0.40
N ASN A 229 -10.02 -12.09 0.37
CA ASN A 229 -10.59 -10.76 0.23
C ASN A 229 -10.90 -10.41 -1.24
N THR A 230 -11.58 -9.30 -1.45
CA THR A 230 -12.03 -8.86 -2.77
C THR A 230 -10.88 -8.56 -3.73
N ASP A 231 -9.68 -8.15 -3.24
CA ASP A 231 -8.52 -7.95 -4.12
C ASP A 231 -8.01 -9.29 -4.68
N PHE A 232 -8.00 -10.36 -3.88
CA PHE A 232 -7.68 -11.71 -4.37
C PHE A 232 -8.69 -12.20 -5.41
N LEU A 233 -9.98 -11.93 -5.22
CA LEU A 233 -11.01 -12.22 -6.21
C LEU A 233 -10.79 -11.42 -7.49
N ASN A 234 -10.52 -10.11 -7.38
CA ASN A 234 -10.21 -9.24 -8.50
C ASN A 234 -8.99 -9.73 -9.31
N MET A 235 -7.97 -10.26 -8.64
CA MET A 235 -6.76 -10.81 -9.27
C MET A 235 -6.95 -12.12 -10.02
N LEU A 236 -8.12 -12.76 -10.00
CA LEU A 236 -8.42 -13.90 -10.88
C LEU A 236 -8.49 -13.48 -12.35
N ASN A 237 -8.75 -12.22 -12.64
CA ASN A 237 -8.55 -11.68 -13.99
C ASN A 237 -7.06 -11.44 -14.24
N ARG A 238 -6.44 -12.36 -14.96
CA ARG A 238 -5.00 -12.39 -15.22
C ARG A 238 -4.49 -11.23 -16.09
N GLU A 239 -5.33 -10.67 -16.93
CA GLU A 239 -5.00 -9.53 -17.80
C GLU A 239 -4.75 -8.24 -17.01
N ARG A 240 -5.20 -8.19 -15.75
CA ARG A 240 -5.03 -7.05 -14.85
C ARG A 240 -3.78 -7.14 -13.96
N LEU A 241 -2.92 -8.14 -14.17
CA LEU A 241 -1.82 -8.46 -13.22
C LEU A 241 -0.43 -8.10 -13.69
N ASP A 242 -0.25 -7.55 -14.88
CA ASP A 242 1.07 -7.36 -15.48
C ASP A 242 1.95 -6.47 -14.59
N SER A 243 1.50 -5.27 -14.24
CA SER A 243 2.24 -4.36 -13.36
C SER A 243 2.50 -4.96 -11.97
N LYS A 244 1.54 -5.68 -11.40
CA LYS A 244 1.72 -6.34 -10.08
C LYS A 244 2.72 -7.48 -10.11
N LYS A 245 2.76 -8.25 -11.20
CA LYS A 245 3.74 -9.33 -11.39
C LYS A 245 5.14 -8.76 -11.54
N GLU A 246 5.28 -7.72 -12.35
CA GLU A 246 6.54 -7.00 -12.54
C GLU A 246 7.04 -6.44 -11.20
N SER A 247 6.24 -5.65 -10.50
CA SER A 247 6.58 -5.05 -9.21
C SER A 247 7.12 -6.08 -8.21
N LYS A 248 6.44 -7.22 -8.03
CA LYS A 248 6.85 -8.25 -7.08
C LYS A 248 8.13 -8.99 -7.51
N THR A 249 8.27 -9.28 -8.82
CA THR A 249 9.43 -9.98 -9.35
C THR A 249 10.66 -9.10 -9.23
N GLU A 250 10.57 -7.84 -9.65
CA GLU A 250 11.67 -6.89 -9.55
C GLU A 250 12.08 -6.62 -8.10
N ALA A 251 11.12 -6.57 -7.18
CA ALA A 251 11.43 -6.44 -5.75
C ALA A 251 12.33 -7.58 -5.23
N VAL A 252 12.19 -8.82 -5.70
CA VAL A 252 13.06 -9.94 -5.33
C VAL A 252 14.35 -9.93 -6.14
N GLN A 253 14.28 -9.69 -7.44
CA GLN A 253 15.45 -9.62 -8.33
C GLN A 253 16.45 -8.55 -7.89
N SER A 254 15.98 -7.44 -7.35
CA SER A 254 16.81 -6.28 -6.97
C SER A 254 17.85 -6.55 -5.88
N VAL A 255 17.66 -7.60 -5.07
CA VAL A 255 18.60 -7.99 -4.00
C VAL A 255 19.61 -9.06 -4.44
N LEU A 256 19.51 -9.55 -5.68
CA LEU A 256 20.42 -10.56 -6.22
C LEU A 256 21.59 -9.88 -6.92
N THR A 257 22.79 -10.46 -6.78
CA THR A 257 24.00 -9.98 -7.49
C THR A 257 23.91 -10.14 -9.00
N GLU A 258 23.22 -11.20 -9.46
CA GLU A 258 22.94 -11.46 -10.86
C GLU A 258 21.45 -11.76 -11.01
N ARG A 259 20.83 -11.12 -12.00
CA ARG A 259 19.40 -11.37 -12.31
C ARG A 259 19.20 -12.84 -12.70
N MET A 260 18.24 -13.51 -12.08
CA MET A 260 17.81 -14.86 -12.44
C MET A 260 17.09 -14.86 -13.79
N ASP A 261 17.20 -15.98 -14.52
CA ASP A 261 16.36 -16.23 -15.70
C ASP A 261 14.88 -16.28 -15.28
N ASP A 262 14.00 -15.68 -16.08
CA ASP A 262 12.56 -15.60 -15.78
C ASP A 262 11.89 -16.97 -15.64
N ARG A 263 12.51 -18.05 -16.15
CA ARG A 263 12.04 -19.43 -15.98
C ARG A 263 12.38 -20.02 -14.62
N ASP A 264 13.34 -19.46 -13.93
CA ASP A 264 13.82 -19.96 -12.64
C ASP A 264 13.25 -19.16 -11.45
N ILE A 265 12.49 -18.09 -11.71
CA ILE A 265 11.76 -17.32 -10.71
C ILE A 265 10.27 -17.27 -11.03
N HIS A 266 9.43 -17.71 -10.09
CA HIS A 266 7.99 -17.61 -10.22
C HIS A 266 7.37 -16.91 -9.01
N ILE A 267 6.96 -15.67 -9.18
CA ILE A 267 6.17 -14.96 -8.17
C ILE A 267 4.75 -14.88 -8.72
N GLY A 268 4.00 -15.91 -8.37
CA GLY A 268 2.71 -16.17 -8.97
C GLY A 268 1.66 -15.16 -8.62
N PRO A 269 0.69 -15.03 -9.52
CA PRO A 269 -0.61 -14.55 -9.13
C PRO A 269 -1.13 -15.50 -8.07
N SER A 270 -1.93 -14.92 -7.23
CA SER A 270 -2.57 -15.59 -6.13
C SER A 270 -3.80 -16.37 -6.60
N ASP A 271 -4.27 -17.29 -5.77
CA ASP A 271 -5.56 -17.92 -5.93
C ASP A 271 -6.53 -17.40 -4.87
N TYR A 272 -7.84 -17.51 -5.15
CA TYR A 272 -8.90 -16.99 -4.29
C TYR A 272 -9.57 -18.12 -3.51
N VAL A 273 -9.58 -17.99 -2.19
CA VAL A 273 -10.20 -18.93 -1.25
C VAL A 273 -11.12 -18.14 -0.30
N PRO A 274 -12.44 -18.05 -0.56
CA PRO A 274 -13.37 -17.11 0.09
C PRO A 274 -13.31 -17.12 1.63
N TRP A 275 -13.26 -18.28 2.25
CA TRP A 275 -13.25 -18.40 3.73
C TRP A 275 -11.94 -17.98 4.41
N GLN A 276 -10.87 -17.67 3.64
CA GLN A 276 -9.67 -17.07 4.20
C GLN A 276 -9.89 -15.60 4.59
N ASN A 277 -10.94 -14.95 4.08
CA ASN A 277 -11.18 -13.52 4.30
C ASN A 277 -9.92 -12.70 3.97
N ASP A 278 -9.48 -11.84 4.87
CA ASP A 278 -8.28 -11.02 4.70
C ASP A 278 -6.98 -11.73 5.09
N ASN A 279 -7.06 -12.99 5.53
CA ASN A 279 -5.86 -13.78 5.84
C ASN A 279 -5.20 -14.26 4.56
N LYS A 280 -3.92 -13.91 4.42
CA LYS A 280 -3.07 -14.29 3.29
C LYS A 280 -2.11 -15.39 3.67
N LEU A 281 -2.12 -16.45 2.87
CA LEU A 281 -1.12 -17.52 2.95
C LEU A 281 -0.09 -17.34 1.83
N CYS A 282 1.17 -17.43 2.20
CA CYS A 282 2.28 -17.48 1.25
C CYS A 282 3.00 -18.83 1.39
N PHE A 283 3.23 -19.47 0.27
CA PHE A 283 4.09 -20.65 0.14
C PHE A 283 5.31 -20.26 -0.67
N LEU A 284 6.46 -20.27 -0.02
CA LEU A 284 7.75 -19.90 -0.61
C LEU A 284 8.65 -21.13 -0.64
N ARG A 285 9.28 -21.37 -1.78
CA ARG A 285 10.35 -22.34 -1.92
C ARG A 285 11.54 -21.72 -2.63
N MET A 286 12.73 -21.98 -2.10
CA MET A 286 14.01 -21.55 -2.65
C MET A 286 14.92 -22.77 -2.79
N GLU A 287 15.44 -23.00 -3.98
CA GLU A 287 16.36 -24.08 -4.30
C GLU A 287 17.73 -23.48 -4.62
N GLY A 288 18.77 -24.04 -4.03
CA GLY A 288 20.11 -23.50 -4.21
C GLY A 288 21.19 -24.51 -3.94
N ARG A 289 22.44 -24.05 -3.99
CA ARG A 289 23.61 -24.87 -3.75
C ARG A 289 24.56 -24.20 -2.75
N THR A 290 24.98 -25.00 -1.78
CA THR A 290 25.91 -24.63 -0.72
C THR A 290 27.33 -25.03 -1.07
N PHE A 291 28.22 -25.04 -0.08
CA PHE A 291 29.62 -25.47 -0.22
C PHE A 291 29.75 -26.82 -0.95
N GLY A 292 30.61 -26.85 -1.96
CA GLY A 292 30.86 -28.04 -2.77
C GLY A 292 29.75 -28.41 -3.74
N ASP A 293 28.94 -27.43 -4.15
CA ASP A 293 27.77 -27.62 -5.03
C ASP A 293 26.66 -28.54 -4.44
N VAL A 294 26.65 -28.73 -3.11
CA VAL A 294 25.67 -29.58 -2.45
C VAL A 294 24.30 -28.91 -2.51
N PRO A 295 23.29 -29.60 -3.08
CA PRO A 295 21.95 -29.02 -3.18
C PRO A 295 21.32 -28.79 -1.82
N MET A 296 20.56 -27.69 -1.72
CA MET A 296 19.67 -27.41 -0.60
C MET A 296 18.35 -26.84 -1.07
N ASN A 297 17.33 -26.94 -0.27
CA ASN A 297 16.10 -26.18 -0.43
C ASN A 297 15.63 -25.63 0.91
N LEU A 298 14.90 -24.50 0.83
CA LEU A 298 14.23 -23.87 1.94
C LEU A 298 12.76 -23.77 1.58
N GLU A 299 11.89 -24.19 2.48
CA GLU A 299 10.45 -24.02 2.36
C GLU A 299 9.93 -23.20 3.54
N LEU A 300 9.05 -22.24 3.24
CA LEU A 300 8.43 -21.39 4.23
C LEU A 300 6.94 -21.25 3.93
N ARG A 301 6.13 -21.36 4.97
CA ARG A 301 4.72 -21.01 4.94
C ARG A 301 4.49 -19.83 5.88
N LEU A 302 4.02 -18.69 5.33
CA LEU A 302 3.64 -17.52 6.09
C LEU A 302 2.12 -17.35 6.06
N SER A 303 1.52 -17.02 7.21
CA SER A 303 0.10 -16.70 7.34
C SER A 303 -0.02 -15.35 8.06
N VAL A 304 -0.64 -14.35 7.43
CA VAL A 304 -0.77 -12.99 7.96
C VAL A 304 -2.11 -12.39 7.58
N GLU A 305 -2.64 -11.48 8.39
CA GLU A 305 -3.71 -10.57 7.98
C GLU A 305 -3.11 -9.52 7.03
N ASP A 306 -3.56 -9.46 5.78
CA ASP A 306 -2.90 -8.68 4.72
C ASP A 306 -3.07 -7.17 4.93
N SER A 307 -4.28 -6.71 5.19
CA SER A 307 -4.58 -5.28 5.26
C SER A 307 -4.02 -4.58 6.50
N PRO A 308 -4.12 -5.11 7.73
CA PRO A 308 -3.45 -4.51 8.88
C PRO A 308 -1.93 -4.46 8.73
N ASN A 309 -1.35 -5.50 8.12
CA ASN A 309 0.08 -5.61 7.89
C ASN A 309 0.59 -4.55 6.89
N SER A 310 -0.21 -4.19 5.89
CA SER A 310 0.10 -3.09 4.97
C SER A 310 -0.13 -1.71 5.60
N ALA A 311 -1.15 -1.57 6.46
CA ALA A 311 -1.46 -0.31 7.13
C ALA A 311 -0.27 0.18 7.99
N GLY A 312 0.49 -0.74 8.60
CA GLY A 312 1.71 -0.42 9.33
C GLY A 312 2.81 0.24 8.47
N CYS A 313 2.81 0.02 7.15
CA CYS A 313 3.71 0.72 6.23
C CYS A 313 3.11 2.07 5.78
N VAL A 314 1.82 2.10 5.47
CA VAL A 314 1.16 3.32 4.97
C VAL A 314 1.14 4.42 6.02
N ILE A 315 0.99 4.09 7.29
CA ILE A 315 0.97 5.07 8.38
C ILE A 315 2.28 5.85 8.48
N ASP A 316 3.40 5.22 8.16
CA ASP A 316 4.71 5.87 8.06
C ASP A 316 4.84 6.67 6.76
N ALA A 317 4.40 6.10 5.64
CA ALA A 317 4.42 6.77 4.34
C ALA A 317 3.66 8.11 4.36
N VAL A 318 2.49 8.13 4.99
CA VAL A 318 1.67 9.35 5.15
C VAL A 318 2.38 10.39 6.01
N ARG A 319 2.98 10.00 7.13
CA ARG A 319 3.69 10.92 8.02
C ARG A 319 4.97 11.48 7.40
N CYS A 320 5.74 10.64 6.69
CA CYS A 320 6.90 11.10 5.92
C CYS A 320 6.50 12.03 4.77
N CYS A 321 5.38 11.74 4.10
CA CYS A 321 4.82 12.60 3.06
C CYS A 321 4.46 13.99 3.62
N LYS A 322 3.89 14.05 4.83
CA LYS A 322 3.63 15.31 5.55
C LYS A 322 4.90 16.10 5.82
N ILE A 323 5.98 15.44 6.28
CA ILE A 323 7.29 16.12 6.45
C ILE A 323 7.79 16.68 5.12
N GLY A 324 7.64 15.93 4.02
CA GLY A 324 7.98 16.40 2.68
C GLY A 324 7.23 17.67 2.29
N LEU A 325 5.93 17.74 2.56
CA LEU A 325 5.11 18.95 2.36
C LEU A 325 5.63 20.12 3.18
N GLU A 326 5.90 19.93 4.46
CA GLU A 326 6.38 21.00 5.35
C GLU A 326 7.75 21.54 4.96
N ARG A 327 8.58 20.70 4.37
CA ARG A 327 9.90 21.07 3.86
C ARG A 327 9.85 21.64 2.43
N GLY A 328 8.69 21.66 1.78
CA GLY A 328 8.52 22.14 0.41
C GLY A 328 9.22 21.25 -0.63
N ILE A 329 9.33 19.95 -0.35
CA ILE A 329 9.97 18.97 -1.23
C ILE A 329 8.95 18.51 -2.27
N GLY A 330 9.24 18.76 -3.55
CA GLY A 330 8.38 18.31 -4.66
C GLY A 330 8.88 17.03 -5.31
N GLY A 331 7.94 16.21 -5.81
CA GLY A 331 8.23 14.97 -6.51
C GLY A 331 8.49 13.77 -5.58
N GLN A 332 9.22 12.80 -6.10
CA GLN A 332 9.48 11.51 -5.45
C GLN A 332 10.20 11.66 -4.10
N LEU A 333 9.63 11.09 -3.04
CA LEU A 333 10.34 10.85 -1.77
C LEU A 333 10.98 9.46 -1.82
N THR A 334 12.24 9.40 -2.26
CA THR A 334 12.91 8.14 -2.58
C THR A 334 13.20 7.27 -1.36
N SER A 335 13.55 7.86 -0.21
CA SER A 335 13.82 7.14 1.04
C SER A 335 12.61 6.34 1.51
N ILE A 336 11.49 7.01 1.75
CA ILE A 336 10.28 6.35 2.25
C ILE A 336 9.65 5.42 1.20
N SER A 337 9.72 5.78 -0.09
CA SER A 337 9.24 4.90 -1.16
C SER A 337 10.03 3.58 -1.19
N SER A 338 11.37 3.64 -1.09
CA SER A 338 12.20 2.43 -1.06
C SER A 338 11.90 1.54 0.15
N TYR A 339 11.62 2.13 1.29
CA TYR A 339 11.34 1.41 2.52
C TYR A 339 9.93 0.77 2.52
N THR A 340 8.92 1.51 2.05
CA THR A 340 7.52 1.10 2.18
C THR A 340 6.89 0.54 0.91
N MET A 341 7.52 0.70 -0.27
CA MET A 341 6.93 0.32 -1.55
C MET A 341 7.72 -0.80 -2.24
N LYS A 342 7.04 -1.65 -3.04
CA LYS A 342 7.65 -2.76 -3.78
C LYS A 342 8.30 -2.29 -5.07
N HIS A 343 7.74 -1.25 -5.69
CA HIS A 343 8.26 -0.64 -6.93
C HIS A 343 8.52 0.85 -6.73
N PRO A 344 9.53 1.20 -5.88
CA PRO A 344 9.93 2.59 -5.67
C PRO A 344 10.74 3.11 -6.86
N PRO A 345 10.89 4.45 -6.99
CA PRO A 345 11.76 5.06 -8.00
C PRO A 345 13.21 4.57 -7.94
N LEU A 346 13.72 4.30 -6.73
CA LEU A 346 15.03 3.72 -6.48
C LEU A 346 14.89 2.52 -5.54
N GLN A 347 15.47 1.40 -5.94
CA GLN A 347 15.52 0.20 -5.12
C GLN A 347 16.80 0.19 -4.28
N TYR A 348 16.65 0.18 -2.95
CA TYR A 348 17.72 -0.05 -2.00
C TYR A 348 17.55 -1.43 -1.34
N THR A 349 18.62 -1.91 -0.68
CA THR A 349 18.43 -2.99 0.30
C THR A 349 17.53 -2.52 1.43
N ASP A 350 16.90 -3.44 2.16
CA ASP A 350 15.95 -3.04 3.19
C ASP A 350 16.64 -2.30 4.36
N ASP A 351 17.90 -2.64 4.66
CA ASP A 351 18.73 -1.95 5.66
C ASP A 351 19.08 -0.53 5.22
N GLU A 352 19.54 -0.34 3.96
CA GLU A 352 19.83 0.98 3.40
C GLU A 352 18.56 1.85 3.33
N ALA A 353 17.43 1.25 2.95
CA ALA A 353 16.16 1.96 2.88
C ALA A 353 15.72 2.45 4.28
N TYR A 354 15.88 1.62 5.31
CA TYR A 354 15.62 1.99 6.70
C TYR A 354 16.52 3.17 7.14
N GLU A 355 17.85 3.05 6.94
CA GLU A 355 18.78 4.12 7.29
C GLU A 355 18.46 5.44 6.55
N ASN A 356 18.05 5.38 5.29
CA ASN A 356 17.69 6.56 4.52
C ASN A 356 16.40 7.22 5.04
N VAL A 357 15.42 6.44 5.52
CA VAL A 357 14.23 6.98 6.17
C VAL A 357 14.58 7.70 7.47
N GLU A 358 15.44 7.11 8.32
CA GLU A 358 15.92 7.77 9.55
C GLU A 358 16.63 9.10 9.24
N LYS A 359 17.50 9.13 8.22
CA LYS A 359 18.16 10.34 7.76
C LYS A 359 17.20 11.36 7.18
N PHE A 360 16.15 10.90 6.48
CA PHE A 360 15.10 11.79 6.00
C PHE A 360 14.30 12.39 7.16
N ILE A 361 13.91 11.58 8.15
CA ILE A 361 13.17 12.06 9.34
C ILE A 361 14.00 13.09 10.10
N SER A 362 15.29 12.82 10.35
CA SER A 362 16.20 13.74 11.05
C SER A 362 16.56 15.01 10.24
N GLY A 363 16.32 15.02 8.94
CA GLY A 363 16.66 16.13 8.05
C GLY A 363 18.10 16.08 7.50
N GLU A 364 18.80 14.98 7.70
CA GLU A 364 20.15 14.75 7.13
C GLU A 364 20.07 14.39 5.63
N LEU A 365 18.96 13.81 5.20
CA LEU A 365 18.66 13.51 3.80
C LEU A 365 17.46 14.33 3.33
N GLU A 366 17.53 14.87 2.12
CA GLU A 366 16.44 15.71 1.58
C GLU A 366 15.22 14.87 1.19
N ARG A 367 15.42 13.70 0.54
CA ARG A 367 14.33 12.89 -0.01
C ARG A 367 14.61 11.39 -0.03
#